data_c1f9116831714787554dd8d4ede5d499
#
_entry.id   c1f9116831714787554dd8d4ede5d499
#
_cell.length_a   1.000
_cell.length_b   1.000
_cell.length_c   1.000
_cell.angle_alpha   90.00
_cell.angle_beta   90.00
_cell.angle_gamma   90.00
#
_symmetry.space_group_name_H-M   'P 1'
#
loop_
_entity.id
_entity.type
_entity.pdbx_description
1 polymer ?
#
loop_
_entity_poly.entity_id
_entity_poly.type
_entity_poly.pdbx_seq_one_letter_code
_entity_poly.pdbx_strand_id
1 'polypeptide(L)'
;EELPSPYLTGIFDKIMSEVTDVEWNATVETNRGCPYACTFCDWGSLTYNKVKKFGLEKVFAELEWIGQKGCGFVTITDANFGMFVERDNAIADKLIEVQETYGCPNSFSMSWAKDQKPEVFDIVFKLIKNPKFNQGLTVSVQSMDLDVLENIKRKNLSQHKIENIFAICDKNNVPVYTEIILGLPGETVSTWKEGFYKIYRAGNHTGINILQAQMLENAEMNLLQEKLFKITSVPVYDYMSGSYNYNELKECVSVVTSTKDMTMEEMLDSQIFSWFMQTFHINGLTTYTSRFLAKQGIDYAEFYEKLWNYLTDDPWFIEERDGVRRYYRNWMTDGEINHPNISNIEIHGWNIIHRSTLHMHLDRKYDYVFKLLEDFVTTNFDLDVKLLTQLLDFQKNYVINYDSIPEFPYSKNFDYDFLGYLLDDAPLESSVVYKFEFHESKDISLDRFLENIYFGRKRNFGKSLITKEQE
;
A
#
# COMPACT_ATOMS: atom_id res chain seq x y z
N GLU A 1 1.63 1.46 -33.57
CA GLU A 1 2.91 1.28 -34.30
C GLU A 1 3.26 2.45 -35.24
N GLU A 2 2.28 3.25 -35.66
CA GLU A 2 2.51 4.40 -36.53
C GLU A 2 3.17 5.60 -35.83
N LEU A 3 3.05 5.68 -34.49
CA LEU A 3 3.71 6.72 -33.70
C LEU A 3 5.13 6.32 -33.34
N PRO A 4 6.12 7.17 -33.63
CA PRO A 4 7.51 6.91 -33.25
C PRO A 4 7.64 6.91 -31.72
N SER A 5 8.59 6.13 -31.22
CA SER A 5 8.93 6.17 -29.80
C SER A 5 9.64 7.49 -29.45
N PRO A 6 9.18 8.23 -28.45
CA PRO A 6 9.87 9.45 -28.01
C PRO A 6 11.28 9.15 -27.48
N TYR A 7 11.50 7.95 -26.94
CA TYR A 7 12.82 7.53 -26.46
C TYR A 7 13.81 7.29 -27.62
N LEU A 8 13.34 6.61 -28.67
CA LEU A 8 14.23 6.17 -29.78
C LEU A 8 14.46 7.24 -30.84
N THR A 9 13.73 8.34 -30.79
CA THR A 9 13.90 9.46 -31.76
C THR A 9 14.94 10.49 -31.34
N GLY A 10 15.55 10.35 -30.16
CA GLY A 10 16.53 11.31 -29.65
C GLY A 10 15.94 12.61 -29.10
N ILE A 11 14.60 12.72 -28.98
CA ILE A 11 13.95 13.95 -28.50
C ILE A 11 14.37 14.35 -27.09
N PHE A 12 14.74 13.37 -26.26
CA PHE A 12 15.19 13.60 -24.89
C PHE A 12 16.70 13.83 -24.76
N ASP A 13 17.50 13.55 -25.81
CA ASP A 13 18.96 13.58 -25.70
C ASP A 13 19.48 14.96 -25.27
N LYS A 14 18.89 16.03 -25.80
CA LYS A 14 19.31 17.39 -25.48
C LYS A 14 19.03 17.73 -24.03
N ILE A 15 17.79 17.56 -23.57
CA ILE A 15 17.41 17.91 -22.18
C ILE A 15 18.17 17.06 -21.16
N MET A 16 18.37 15.77 -21.42
CA MET A 16 19.12 14.89 -20.53
C MET A 16 20.61 15.23 -20.47
N SER A 17 21.15 15.80 -21.53
CA SER A 17 22.55 16.27 -21.54
C SER A 17 22.74 17.61 -20.84
N GLU A 18 21.71 18.46 -20.80
CA GLU A 18 21.76 19.80 -20.21
C GLU A 18 21.38 19.74 -18.69
N VAL A 19 20.55 18.78 -18.27
CA VAL A 19 20.06 18.64 -16.89
C VAL A 19 20.65 17.36 -16.29
N THR A 20 21.71 17.51 -15.50
CA THR A 20 22.51 16.38 -14.99
C THR A 20 22.40 16.18 -13.47
N ASP A 21 21.72 17.08 -12.75
CA ASP A 21 21.55 17.09 -11.29
C ASP A 21 20.23 16.48 -10.82
N VAL A 22 19.56 15.74 -11.70
CA VAL A 22 18.28 15.06 -11.42
C VAL A 22 18.37 13.58 -11.72
N GLU A 23 17.54 12.80 -11.02
CA GLU A 23 17.30 11.40 -11.37
C GLU A 23 16.19 11.31 -12.43
N TRP A 24 16.54 10.76 -13.59
CA TRP A 24 15.59 10.54 -14.68
C TRP A 24 14.76 9.28 -14.43
N ASN A 25 13.46 9.40 -14.65
CA ASN A 25 12.51 8.30 -14.60
C ASN A 25 11.81 8.16 -15.94
N ALA A 26 11.44 6.94 -16.30
CA ALA A 26 10.82 6.64 -17.58
C ALA A 26 9.43 6.03 -17.43
N THR A 27 8.57 6.27 -18.42
CA THR A 27 7.23 5.68 -18.52
C THR A 27 7.12 4.92 -19.82
N VAL A 28 6.81 3.63 -19.77
CA VAL A 28 6.66 2.76 -20.94
C VAL A 28 5.26 2.18 -20.99
N GLU A 29 4.65 2.19 -22.17
CA GLU A 29 3.39 1.51 -22.43
C GLU A 29 3.66 0.31 -23.33
N THR A 30 3.41 -0.92 -22.84
CA THR A 30 3.62 -2.11 -23.65
C THR A 30 2.36 -2.59 -24.36
N ASN A 31 1.20 -2.29 -23.77
CA ASN A 31 -0.11 -2.47 -24.39
C ASN A 31 -1.05 -1.36 -23.93
N ARG A 32 -2.07 -1.08 -24.74
CA ARG A 32 -3.07 -0.03 -24.48
C ARG A 32 -4.48 -0.61 -24.47
N GLY A 33 -5.28 -0.20 -23.48
CA GLY A 33 -6.65 -0.57 -23.30
C GLY A 33 -6.86 -1.58 -22.17
N CYS A 34 -8.13 -1.72 -21.77
CA CYS A 34 -8.55 -2.62 -20.71
C CYS A 34 -9.86 -3.32 -21.11
N PRO A 35 -9.96 -4.66 -21.00
CA PRO A 35 -11.17 -5.38 -21.41
C PRO A 35 -12.29 -5.32 -20.36
N TYR A 36 -12.04 -4.70 -19.22
CA TYR A 36 -13.00 -4.59 -18.13
C TYR A 36 -13.79 -3.27 -18.21
N ALA A 37 -15.01 -3.29 -17.67
CA ALA A 37 -15.96 -2.17 -17.72
C ALA A 37 -16.22 -1.57 -16.34
N CYS A 38 -15.19 -1.46 -15.48
CA CYS A 38 -15.36 -0.88 -14.15
C CYS A 38 -15.82 0.57 -14.25
N THR A 39 -16.96 0.90 -13.62
CA THR A 39 -17.65 2.18 -13.81
C THR A 39 -16.87 3.39 -13.28
N PHE A 40 -15.98 3.20 -12.33
CA PHE A 40 -15.14 4.25 -11.73
C PHE A 40 -13.85 4.54 -12.52
N CYS A 41 -13.55 3.73 -13.55
CA CYS A 41 -12.26 3.72 -14.23
C CYS A 41 -12.40 4.16 -15.68
N ASP A 42 -11.43 4.94 -16.18
CA ASP A 42 -11.41 5.44 -17.54
C ASP A 42 -10.58 4.57 -18.52
N TRP A 43 -9.78 3.65 -18.03
CA TRP A 43 -8.93 2.78 -18.89
C TRP A 43 -9.70 1.83 -19.79
N GLY A 44 -10.89 1.38 -19.37
CA GLY A 44 -11.78 0.50 -20.13
C GLY A 44 -13.02 1.22 -20.67
N SER A 45 -13.06 2.54 -20.53
CA SER A 45 -14.19 3.34 -21.02
C SER A 45 -14.36 3.21 -22.53
N LEU A 46 -15.53 3.55 -23.01
CA LEU A 46 -16.09 3.40 -24.34
C LEU A 46 -15.11 3.35 -25.55
N THR A 47 -13.92 3.92 -25.43
CA THR A 47 -12.96 4.07 -26.52
C THR A 47 -11.89 2.96 -26.57
N TYR A 48 -11.51 2.36 -25.43
CA TYR A 48 -10.35 1.47 -25.31
C TYR A 48 -10.65 0.11 -24.69
N ASN A 49 -11.83 -0.45 -24.95
CA ASN A 49 -12.20 -1.77 -24.44
C ASN A 49 -11.47 -2.94 -25.13
N LYS A 50 -10.72 -2.68 -26.22
CA LYS A 50 -9.88 -3.67 -26.89
C LYS A 50 -8.42 -3.41 -26.61
N VAL A 51 -7.74 -4.40 -26.05
CA VAL A 51 -6.30 -4.29 -25.76
C VAL A 51 -5.50 -4.38 -27.05
N LYS A 52 -4.70 -3.36 -27.34
CA LYS A 52 -3.75 -3.30 -28.45
C LYS A 52 -2.33 -3.47 -27.90
N LYS A 53 -1.58 -4.43 -28.44
CA LYS A 53 -0.18 -4.69 -28.05
C LYS A 53 0.78 -3.95 -28.95
N PHE A 54 1.82 -3.36 -28.39
CA PHE A 54 2.96 -2.87 -29.14
C PHE A 54 3.91 -4.02 -29.50
N GLY A 55 4.67 -3.90 -30.57
CA GLY A 55 5.67 -4.89 -30.97
C GLY A 55 6.76 -5.05 -29.92
N LEU A 56 7.17 -6.29 -29.63
CA LEU A 56 8.22 -6.57 -28.63
C LEU A 56 9.55 -5.91 -28.98
N GLU A 57 9.91 -5.81 -30.26
CA GLU A 57 11.13 -5.14 -30.70
C GLU A 57 11.18 -3.69 -30.23
N LYS A 58 10.07 -2.95 -30.39
CA LYS A 58 9.95 -1.56 -29.90
C LYS A 58 10.08 -1.50 -28.39
N VAL A 59 9.33 -2.36 -27.65
CA VAL A 59 9.35 -2.37 -26.20
C VAL A 59 10.74 -2.70 -25.66
N PHE A 60 11.42 -3.68 -26.25
CA PHE A 60 12.79 -4.03 -25.85
C PHE A 60 13.79 -2.92 -26.13
N ALA A 61 13.66 -2.23 -27.27
CA ALA A 61 14.52 -1.08 -27.59
C ALA A 61 14.29 0.08 -26.62
N GLU A 62 13.05 0.34 -26.20
CA GLU A 62 12.73 1.35 -25.18
C GLU A 62 13.32 1.00 -23.81
N LEU A 63 13.20 -0.25 -23.37
CA LEU A 63 13.81 -0.71 -22.11
C LEU A 63 15.34 -0.64 -22.16
N GLU A 64 15.94 -1.00 -23.28
CA GLU A 64 17.38 -0.87 -23.53
C GLU A 64 17.84 0.59 -23.43
N TRP A 65 17.10 1.52 -24.05
CA TRP A 65 17.35 2.95 -23.96
C TRP A 65 17.29 3.44 -22.50
N ILE A 66 16.32 2.98 -21.72
CA ILE A 66 16.15 3.32 -20.29
C ILE A 66 17.40 2.94 -19.50
N GLY A 67 17.93 1.73 -19.71
CA GLY A 67 19.17 1.29 -19.09
C GLY A 67 20.37 2.12 -19.53
N GLN A 68 20.55 2.34 -20.85
CA GLN A 68 21.65 3.14 -21.41
C GLN A 68 21.66 4.58 -20.90
N LYS A 69 20.48 5.16 -20.64
CA LYS A 69 20.35 6.54 -20.14
C LYS A 69 20.41 6.65 -18.62
N GLY A 70 20.50 5.55 -17.89
CA GLY A 70 20.61 5.57 -16.44
C GLY A 70 19.33 5.97 -15.72
N CYS A 71 18.15 5.67 -16.28
CA CYS A 71 16.89 5.98 -15.61
C CYS A 71 16.72 5.12 -14.35
N GLY A 72 16.53 5.74 -13.19
CA GLY A 72 16.47 5.05 -11.91
C GLY A 72 15.17 4.27 -11.69
N PHE A 73 14.06 4.77 -12.25
CA PHE A 73 12.74 4.18 -12.09
C PHE A 73 12.02 4.06 -13.42
N VAL A 74 11.27 2.98 -13.62
CA VAL A 74 10.39 2.79 -14.79
C VAL A 74 8.96 2.49 -14.39
N THR A 75 8.00 3.23 -14.95
CA THR A 75 6.58 2.92 -14.85
C THR A 75 6.13 2.21 -16.12
N ILE A 76 5.60 0.98 -15.97
CA ILE A 76 4.89 0.30 -17.05
C ILE A 76 3.40 0.61 -16.87
N THR A 77 2.86 1.42 -17.80
CA THR A 77 1.49 1.98 -17.70
C THR A 77 0.39 1.08 -18.25
N ASP A 78 0.70 -0.19 -18.48
CA ASP A 78 -0.28 -1.18 -18.88
C ASP A 78 -1.38 -1.33 -17.81
N ALA A 79 -2.63 -1.36 -18.24
CA ALA A 79 -3.75 -1.54 -17.31
C ALA A 79 -3.80 -2.91 -16.62
N ASN A 80 -3.15 -3.93 -17.21
CA ASN A 80 -3.18 -5.32 -16.72
C ASN A 80 -1.93 -6.08 -17.20
N PHE A 81 -0.76 -5.79 -16.65
CA PHE A 81 0.47 -6.54 -16.94
C PHE A 81 0.35 -7.99 -16.43
N GLY A 82 0.80 -8.96 -17.21
CA GLY A 82 0.60 -10.39 -16.96
C GLY A 82 -0.63 -10.98 -17.68
N MET A 83 -1.46 -10.17 -18.34
CA MET A 83 -2.59 -10.66 -19.14
C MET A 83 -2.12 -11.53 -20.30
N PHE A 84 -0.99 -11.24 -20.91
CA PHE A 84 -0.37 -11.95 -22.02
C PHE A 84 0.89 -12.65 -21.54
N VAL A 85 0.71 -13.73 -20.78
CA VAL A 85 1.75 -14.37 -19.95
C VAL A 85 3.10 -14.56 -20.68
N GLU A 86 3.14 -15.20 -21.84
CA GLU A 86 4.38 -15.44 -22.58
C GLU A 86 5.09 -14.14 -22.97
N ARG A 87 4.31 -13.16 -23.47
CA ARG A 87 4.82 -11.86 -23.89
C ARG A 87 5.31 -11.04 -22.68
N ASP A 88 4.53 -10.99 -21.63
CA ASP A 88 4.82 -10.18 -20.45
C ASP A 88 5.99 -10.80 -19.66
N ASN A 89 6.14 -12.14 -19.71
CA ASN A 89 7.34 -12.80 -19.20
C ASN A 89 8.60 -12.40 -19.99
N ALA A 90 8.53 -12.31 -21.32
CA ALA A 90 9.65 -11.85 -22.12
C ALA A 90 10.02 -10.38 -21.85
N ILE A 91 9.04 -9.53 -21.55
CA ILE A 91 9.28 -8.13 -21.11
C ILE A 91 9.97 -8.10 -19.75
N ALA A 92 9.52 -8.94 -18.82
CA ALA A 92 10.15 -9.06 -17.50
C ALA A 92 11.61 -9.55 -17.60
N ASP A 93 11.88 -10.53 -18.46
CA ASP A 93 13.24 -11.02 -18.73
C ASP A 93 14.13 -9.89 -19.29
N LYS A 94 13.61 -9.09 -20.24
CA LYS A 94 14.33 -7.94 -20.79
C LYS A 94 14.59 -6.86 -19.75
N LEU A 95 13.64 -6.61 -18.85
CA LEU A 95 13.81 -5.63 -17.76
C LEU A 95 14.92 -6.07 -16.79
N ILE A 96 15.00 -7.36 -16.47
CA ILE A 96 16.08 -7.93 -15.63
C ILE A 96 17.43 -7.82 -16.36
N GLU A 97 17.50 -8.23 -17.63
CA GLU A 97 18.70 -8.14 -18.46
C GLU A 97 19.26 -6.71 -18.50
N VAL A 98 18.38 -5.73 -18.72
CA VAL A 98 18.74 -4.30 -18.74
C VAL A 98 19.30 -3.86 -17.40
N GLN A 99 18.63 -4.23 -16.31
CA GLN A 99 19.07 -3.90 -14.96
C GLN A 99 20.44 -4.55 -14.64
N GLU A 100 20.67 -5.80 -15.05
CA GLU A 100 21.95 -6.49 -14.85
C GLU A 100 23.08 -5.86 -15.67
N THR A 101 22.76 -5.42 -16.89
CA THR A 101 23.73 -4.85 -17.84
C THR A 101 24.13 -3.43 -17.45
N TYR A 102 23.17 -2.59 -17.08
CA TYR A 102 23.39 -1.14 -16.88
C TYR A 102 23.33 -0.72 -15.40
N GLY A 103 22.93 -1.60 -14.49
CA GLY A 103 22.74 -1.27 -13.07
C GLY A 103 21.46 -0.49 -12.78
N CYS A 104 20.61 -0.26 -13.78
CA CYS A 104 19.33 0.44 -13.67
C CYS A 104 18.31 -0.12 -14.68
N PRO A 105 16.99 0.09 -14.49
CA PRO A 105 16.37 0.81 -13.37
C PRO A 105 16.52 0.06 -12.03
N ASN A 106 16.51 0.79 -10.91
CA ASN A 106 16.59 0.22 -9.57
C ASN A 106 15.21 -0.18 -9.03
N SER A 107 14.15 0.32 -9.64
CA SER A 107 12.78 0.04 -9.25
C SER A 107 11.83 0.22 -10.44
N PHE A 108 10.67 -0.41 -10.35
CA PHE A 108 9.63 -0.29 -11.38
C PHE A 108 8.24 -0.16 -10.73
N SER A 109 7.24 0.24 -11.50
CA SER A 109 5.82 0.17 -11.13
C SER A 109 5.01 -0.37 -12.28
N MET A 110 4.03 -1.23 -11.98
CA MET A 110 3.08 -1.73 -12.97
C MET A 110 1.78 -2.17 -12.31
N SER A 111 0.68 -2.12 -13.05
CA SER A 111 -0.61 -2.65 -12.62
C SER A 111 -0.75 -4.08 -13.09
N TRP A 112 -0.83 -5.01 -12.15
CA TRP A 112 -0.96 -6.44 -12.44
C TRP A 112 -2.34 -6.80 -12.95
N ALA A 113 -2.41 -7.83 -13.80
CA ALA A 113 -3.67 -8.35 -14.32
C ALA A 113 -4.61 -8.79 -13.19
N LYS A 114 -5.89 -8.43 -13.31
CA LYS A 114 -6.92 -8.72 -12.30
C LYS A 114 -7.22 -10.21 -12.17
N ASP A 115 -7.19 -10.95 -13.29
CA ASP A 115 -7.34 -12.40 -13.32
C ASP A 115 -5.94 -13.02 -13.36
N GLN A 116 -5.33 -13.12 -12.19
CA GLN A 116 -3.97 -13.63 -12.05
C GLN A 116 -3.99 -15.17 -12.20
N LYS A 117 -3.45 -15.63 -13.31
CA LYS A 117 -3.15 -17.05 -13.54
C LYS A 117 -1.91 -17.43 -12.73
N PRO A 118 -1.73 -18.73 -12.40
CA PRO A 118 -0.53 -19.18 -11.68
C PRO A 118 0.79 -18.71 -12.32
N GLU A 119 0.86 -18.68 -13.64
CA GLU A 119 2.04 -18.28 -14.41
C GLU A 119 2.40 -16.79 -14.24
N VAL A 120 1.43 -15.93 -13.85
CA VAL A 120 1.69 -14.54 -13.52
C VAL A 120 2.56 -14.44 -12.27
N PHE A 121 2.40 -15.36 -11.31
CA PHE A 121 3.23 -15.40 -10.11
C PHE A 121 4.69 -15.73 -10.43
N ASP A 122 4.95 -16.54 -11.44
CA ASP A 122 6.32 -16.81 -11.88
C ASP A 122 6.98 -15.53 -12.36
N ILE A 123 6.24 -14.67 -13.08
CA ILE A 123 6.73 -13.34 -13.51
C ILE A 123 6.94 -12.43 -12.29
N VAL A 124 5.97 -12.38 -11.37
CA VAL A 124 6.05 -11.59 -10.13
C VAL A 124 7.29 -11.99 -9.33
N PHE A 125 7.45 -13.29 -9.03
CA PHE A 125 8.56 -13.78 -8.23
C PHE A 125 9.91 -13.60 -8.91
N LYS A 126 9.97 -13.76 -10.24
CA LYS A 126 11.17 -13.48 -11.02
C LYS A 126 11.64 -12.05 -10.84
N LEU A 127 10.74 -11.08 -10.95
CA LEU A 127 11.04 -9.66 -10.77
C LEU A 127 11.36 -9.30 -9.31
N ILE A 128 10.59 -9.80 -8.36
CA ILE A 128 10.74 -9.45 -6.93
C ILE A 128 11.95 -10.13 -6.29
N LYS A 129 12.30 -11.35 -6.72
CA LYS A 129 13.51 -12.04 -6.23
C LYS A 129 14.82 -11.38 -6.68
N ASN A 130 14.80 -10.54 -7.69
CA ASN A 130 15.95 -9.71 -7.99
C ASN A 130 16.10 -8.67 -6.87
N PRO A 131 17.16 -8.75 -6.03
CA PRO A 131 17.31 -7.88 -4.86
C PRO A 131 17.46 -6.39 -5.22
N LYS A 132 17.66 -6.10 -6.48
CA LYS A 132 17.76 -4.74 -7.00
C LYS A 132 16.39 -4.15 -7.37
N PHE A 133 15.37 -5.00 -7.59
CA PHE A 133 13.99 -4.57 -7.78
C PHE A 133 13.25 -4.67 -6.45
N ASN A 134 13.09 -3.56 -5.80
CA ASN A 134 12.43 -3.56 -4.50
C ASN A 134 10.94 -3.21 -4.66
N GLN A 135 10.12 -4.21 -5.00
CA GLN A 135 8.68 -4.03 -5.17
C GLN A 135 7.85 -5.19 -4.60
N GLY A 136 6.65 -4.84 -4.11
CA GLY A 136 5.63 -5.81 -3.73
C GLY A 136 4.60 -6.06 -4.84
N LEU A 137 3.74 -7.05 -4.61
CA LEU A 137 2.61 -7.37 -5.47
C LEU A 137 1.40 -6.51 -5.13
N THR A 138 0.78 -5.88 -6.13
CA THR A 138 -0.50 -5.19 -5.95
C THR A 138 -1.66 -6.12 -6.31
N VAL A 139 -2.59 -6.28 -5.37
CA VAL A 139 -3.87 -7.01 -5.56
C VAL A 139 -5.02 -6.03 -5.36
N SER A 140 -5.47 -5.41 -6.46
CA SER A 140 -6.51 -4.39 -6.42
C SER A 140 -7.89 -5.03 -6.32
N VAL A 141 -8.52 -5.00 -5.15
CA VAL A 141 -9.89 -5.52 -4.95
C VAL A 141 -10.96 -4.42 -5.03
N GLN A 142 -10.59 -3.17 -4.75
CA GLN A 142 -11.42 -1.96 -4.74
C GLN A 142 -12.52 -1.94 -3.66
N SER A 143 -13.27 -3.02 -3.48
CA SER A 143 -14.18 -3.32 -2.37
C SER A 143 -14.21 -4.82 -2.12
N MET A 144 -14.57 -5.23 -0.90
CA MET A 144 -14.83 -6.62 -0.51
C MET A 144 -16.33 -6.92 -0.33
N ASP A 145 -17.18 -5.96 -0.71
CA ASP A 145 -18.63 -6.10 -0.69
C ASP A 145 -19.14 -6.46 -2.08
N LEU A 146 -20.02 -7.47 -2.17
CA LEU A 146 -20.51 -7.99 -3.45
C LEU A 146 -21.47 -7.03 -4.16
N ASP A 147 -22.30 -6.33 -3.40
CA ASP A 147 -23.28 -5.37 -3.96
C ASP A 147 -22.55 -4.14 -4.51
N VAL A 148 -21.51 -3.67 -3.80
CA VAL A 148 -20.62 -2.61 -4.29
C VAL A 148 -19.91 -3.05 -5.56
N LEU A 149 -19.36 -4.26 -5.60
CA LEU A 149 -18.69 -4.80 -6.79
C LEU A 149 -19.62 -4.94 -7.98
N GLU A 150 -20.88 -5.36 -7.77
CA GLU A 150 -21.90 -5.41 -8.81
C GLU A 150 -22.21 -4.00 -9.33
N ASN A 151 -22.42 -3.02 -8.45
CA ASN A 151 -22.71 -1.64 -8.81
C ASN A 151 -21.60 -1.02 -9.67
N ILE A 152 -20.34 -1.33 -9.39
CA ILE A 152 -19.19 -0.84 -10.17
C ILE A 152 -18.79 -1.76 -11.33
N LYS A 153 -19.60 -2.77 -11.65
CA LYS A 153 -19.35 -3.75 -12.74
C LYS A 153 -17.98 -4.42 -12.65
N ARG A 154 -17.55 -4.74 -11.43
CA ARG A 154 -16.26 -5.38 -11.19
C ARG A 154 -16.41 -6.81 -10.69
N LYS A 155 -15.67 -7.72 -11.29
CA LYS A 155 -15.45 -9.07 -10.75
C LYS A 155 -14.06 -9.13 -10.12
N ASN A 156 -14.02 -9.40 -8.84
CA ASN A 156 -12.77 -9.73 -8.15
C ASN A 156 -12.41 -11.20 -8.37
N LEU A 157 -11.17 -11.54 -8.04
CA LEU A 157 -10.77 -12.93 -7.81
C LEU A 157 -11.69 -13.54 -6.74
N SER A 158 -11.93 -14.85 -6.80
CA SER A 158 -12.61 -15.52 -5.69
C SER A 158 -11.80 -15.38 -4.40
N GLN A 159 -12.48 -15.37 -3.26
CA GLN A 159 -11.83 -15.22 -1.96
C GLN A 159 -10.70 -16.27 -1.78
N HIS A 160 -10.95 -17.52 -2.11
CA HIS A 160 -9.94 -18.58 -2.06
C HIS A 160 -8.69 -18.29 -2.91
N LYS A 161 -8.85 -17.70 -4.10
CA LYS A 161 -7.69 -17.28 -4.92
C LYS A 161 -6.91 -16.15 -4.23
N ILE A 162 -7.60 -15.17 -3.65
CA ILE A 162 -6.97 -14.06 -2.91
C ILE A 162 -6.20 -14.60 -1.70
N GLU A 163 -6.79 -15.50 -0.93
CA GLU A 163 -6.15 -16.17 0.21
C GLU A 163 -4.89 -16.92 -0.21
N ASN A 164 -4.96 -17.71 -1.28
CA ASN A 164 -3.80 -18.43 -1.82
C ASN A 164 -2.67 -17.48 -2.26
N ILE A 165 -3.02 -16.35 -2.90
CA ILE A 165 -2.04 -15.33 -3.30
C ILE A 165 -1.32 -14.79 -2.06
N PHE A 166 -2.07 -14.39 -1.05
CA PHE A 166 -1.50 -13.81 0.16
C PHE A 166 -0.64 -14.82 0.92
N ALA A 167 -1.09 -16.06 1.04
CA ALA A 167 -0.32 -17.14 1.67
C ALA A 167 1.01 -17.42 0.94
N ILE A 168 0.99 -17.46 -0.40
CA ILE A 168 2.21 -17.65 -1.20
C ILE A 168 3.16 -16.44 -1.02
N CYS A 169 2.63 -15.23 -1.02
CA CYS A 169 3.45 -14.02 -0.84
C CYS A 169 4.03 -13.94 0.58
N ASP A 170 3.23 -14.22 1.61
CA ASP A 170 3.68 -14.22 3.02
C ASP A 170 4.80 -15.25 3.23
N LYS A 171 4.63 -16.48 2.72
CA LYS A 171 5.64 -17.54 2.77
C LYS A 171 6.96 -17.18 2.05
N ASN A 172 6.91 -16.37 1.01
CA ASN A 172 8.09 -15.95 0.24
C ASN A 172 8.62 -14.56 0.64
N ASN A 173 8.12 -13.96 1.72
CA ASN A 173 8.45 -12.59 2.17
C ASN A 173 8.23 -11.53 1.07
N VAL A 174 7.20 -11.69 0.25
CA VAL A 174 6.82 -10.74 -0.78
C VAL A 174 5.75 -9.80 -0.22
N PRO A 175 6.03 -8.50 -0.07
CA PRO A 175 5.02 -7.54 0.38
C PRO A 175 3.83 -7.49 -0.57
N VAL A 176 2.61 -7.49 -0.03
CA VAL A 176 1.37 -7.39 -0.81
C VAL A 176 0.64 -6.10 -0.47
N TYR A 177 0.14 -5.43 -1.50
CA TYR A 177 -0.74 -4.27 -1.37
C TYR A 177 -2.10 -4.62 -1.87
N THR A 178 -3.10 -4.35 -1.08
CA THR A 178 -4.49 -4.37 -1.52
C THR A 178 -4.96 -2.93 -1.72
N GLU A 179 -5.57 -2.65 -2.85
CA GLU A 179 -6.17 -1.35 -3.13
C GLU A 179 -7.66 -1.41 -2.91
N ILE A 180 -8.18 -0.47 -2.12
CA ILE A 180 -9.61 -0.26 -1.86
C ILE A 180 -9.97 1.21 -2.09
N ILE A 181 -11.22 1.45 -2.52
CA ILE A 181 -11.71 2.79 -2.85
C ILE A 181 -12.91 3.10 -1.97
N LEU A 182 -12.78 4.14 -1.14
CA LEU A 182 -13.87 4.67 -0.33
C LEU A 182 -14.78 5.59 -1.16
N GLY A 183 -16.09 5.45 -0.99
CA GLY A 183 -17.09 6.27 -1.67
C GLY A 183 -17.59 5.70 -2.98
N LEU A 184 -17.39 4.41 -3.23
CA LEU A 184 -18.01 3.70 -4.35
C LEU A 184 -19.53 3.56 -4.17
N PRO A 185 -20.30 3.46 -5.28
CA PRO A 185 -21.74 3.25 -5.24
C PRO A 185 -22.19 2.05 -4.42
N GLY A 186 -23.00 2.28 -3.38
CA GLY A 186 -23.50 1.23 -2.48
C GLY A 186 -22.61 0.95 -1.26
N GLU A 187 -21.44 1.57 -1.15
CA GLU A 187 -20.58 1.43 0.03
C GLU A 187 -21.21 2.11 1.24
N THR A 188 -21.16 1.44 2.39
CA THR A 188 -21.61 1.92 3.70
C THR A 188 -20.48 1.86 4.71
N VAL A 189 -20.61 2.52 5.86
CA VAL A 189 -19.64 2.41 6.96
C VAL A 189 -19.41 0.96 7.38
N SER A 190 -20.49 0.17 7.43
CA SER A 190 -20.41 -1.25 7.83
C SER A 190 -19.65 -2.08 6.79
N THR A 191 -19.96 -1.95 5.50
CA THR A 191 -19.29 -2.70 4.44
C THR A 191 -17.83 -2.28 4.29
N TRP A 192 -17.53 -0.99 4.51
CA TRP A 192 -16.17 -0.47 4.54
C TRP A 192 -15.34 -1.09 5.65
N LYS A 193 -15.83 -1.10 6.90
CA LYS A 193 -15.15 -1.73 8.03
C LYS A 193 -14.93 -3.22 7.81
N GLU A 194 -15.99 -3.93 7.39
CA GLU A 194 -15.92 -5.36 7.10
C GLU A 194 -14.95 -5.67 5.96
N GLY A 195 -14.75 -4.76 5.02
CA GLY A 195 -13.75 -4.84 3.96
C GLY A 195 -12.33 -5.04 4.51
N PHE A 196 -11.92 -4.27 5.52
CA PHE A 196 -10.62 -4.43 6.20
C PHE A 196 -10.52 -5.80 6.87
N TYR A 197 -11.55 -6.19 7.62
CA TYR A 197 -11.55 -7.48 8.33
C TYR A 197 -11.47 -8.67 7.37
N LYS A 198 -12.18 -8.63 6.24
CA LYS A 198 -12.10 -9.64 5.19
C LYS A 198 -10.69 -9.72 4.58
N ILE A 199 -10.03 -8.57 4.35
CA ILE A 199 -8.67 -8.52 3.82
C ILE A 199 -7.68 -9.15 4.82
N TYR A 200 -7.83 -8.87 6.12
CA TYR A 200 -6.97 -9.45 7.15
C TYR A 200 -7.23 -10.95 7.35
N ARG A 201 -8.49 -11.40 7.35
CA ARG A 201 -8.83 -12.83 7.38
C ARG A 201 -8.30 -13.57 6.15
N ALA A 202 -8.22 -12.90 5.00
CA ALA A 202 -7.63 -13.46 3.80
C ALA A 202 -6.09 -13.54 3.85
N GLY A 203 -5.44 -12.92 4.84
CA GLY A 203 -3.99 -13.01 5.09
C GLY A 203 -3.15 -11.83 4.60
N ASN A 204 -3.75 -10.72 4.14
CA ASN A 204 -2.95 -9.54 3.85
C ASN A 204 -2.73 -8.69 5.11
N HIS A 205 -1.49 -8.65 5.57
CA HIS A 205 -1.06 -7.91 6.75
C HIS A 205 0.04 -6.87 6.44
N THR A 206 0.39 -6.68 5.18
CA THR A 206 1.56 -5.89 4.78
C THR A 206 1.21 -4.53 4.22
N GLY A 207 0.08 -4.38 3.51
CA GLY A 207 -0.28 -3.09 2.94
C GLY A 207 -1.71 -3.00 2.42
N ILE A 208 -2.39 -1.90 2.74
CA ILE A 208 -3.66 -1.51 2.13
C ILE A 208 -3.51 -0.07 1.62
N ASN A 209 -3.71 0.11 0.33
CA ASN A 209 -3.82 1.43 -0.29
C ASN A 209 -5.29 1.85 -0.24
N ILE A 210 -5.56 2.96 0.42
CA ILE A 210 -6.89 3.52 0.57
C ILE A 210 -6.99 4.73 -0.35
N LEU A 211 -7.87 4.64 -1.33
CA LEU A 211 -8.13 5.70 -2.29
C LEU A 211 -9.51 6.27 -2.03
N GLN A 212 -9.68 7.57 -2.24
CA GLN A 212 -11.00 8.19 -2.30
C GLN A 212 -11.53 8.13 -3.72
N ALA A 213 -12.79 7.78 -3.91
CA ALA A 213 -13.42 7.75 -5.23
C ALA A 213 -13.37 9.12 -5.90
N GLN A 214 -13.03 9.13 -7.19
CA GLN A 214 -12.94 10.32 -8.01
C GLN A 214 -13.98 10.23 -9.15
N MET A 215 -14.58 11.37 -9.46
CA MET A 215 -15.51 11.50 -10.57
C MET A 215 -14.72 11.83 -11.84
N LEU A 216 -14.20 10.78 -12.50
CA LEU A 216 -13.48 10.92 -13.77
C LEU A 216 -14.46 11.28 -14.88
N GLU A 217 -14.13 12.27 -15.70
CA GLU A 217 -15.07 12.86 -16.67
C GLU A 217 -15.70 11.85 -17.64
N ASN A 218 -14.92 10.88 -18.11
CA ASN A 218 -15.39 9.88 -19.08
C ASN A 218 -15.81 8.55 -18.45
N ALA A 219 -15.72 8.41 -17.12
CA ALA A 219 -16.10 7.19 -16.44
C ALA A 219 -17.63 7.07 -16.30
N GLU A 220 -18.15 5.86 -16.40
CA GLU A 220 -19.58 5.60 -16.29
C GLU A 220 -20.16 6.08 -14.94
N MET A 221 -19.37 6.02 -13.87
CA MET A 221 -19.77 6.48 -12.54
C MET A 221 -20.15 7.96 -12.55
N ASN A 222 -19.42 8.80 -13.27
CA ASN A 222 -19.75 10.21 -13.45
C ASN A 222 -20.91 10.42 -14.43
N LEU A 223 -20.88 9.74 -15.58
CA LEU A 223 -21.83 9.98 -16.65
C LEU A 223 -23.26 9.47 -16.34
N LEU A 224 -23.37 8.34 -15.63
CA LEU A 224 -24.64 7.63 -15.45
C LEU A 224 -25.00 7.37 -13.98
N GLN A 225 -24.03 7.14 -13.11
CA GLN A 225 -24.30 6.71 -11.74
C GLN A 225 -24.38 7.86 -10.73
N GLU A 226 -23.87 9.04 -11.05
CA GLU A 226 -23.93 10.22 -10.17
C GLU A 226 -25.35 10.46 -9.62
N LYS A 227 -26.34 10.55 -10.50
CA LYS A 227 -27.74 10.79 -10.13
C LYS A 227 -28.39 9.59 -9.44
N LEU A 228 -28.07 8.36 -9.90
CA LEU A 228 -28.66 7.13 -9.36
C LEU A 228 -28.25 6.89 -7.90
N PHE A 229 -27.00 7.14 -7.59
CA PHE A 229 -26.44 6.96 -6.25
C PHE A 229 -26.33 8.27 -5.46
N LYS A 230 -26.86 9.38 -6.00
CA LYS A 230 -26.81 10.73 -5.39
C LYS A 230 -25.39 11.07 -4.92
N ILE A 231 -24.41 10.81 -5.79
CA ILE A 231 -23.02 11.08 -5.50
C ILE A 231 -22.81 12.59 -5.45
N THR A 232 -22.19 13.08 -4.39
CA THR A 232 -21.68 14.44 -4.32
C THR A 232 -20.16 14.43 -4.29
N SER A 233 -19.57 15.41 -4.94
CA SER A 233 -18.12 15.57 -4.99
C SER A 233 -17.73 17.03 -4.84
N VAL A 234 -16.50 17.26 -4.41
CA VAL A 234 -15.90 18.59 -4.37
C VAL A 234 -14.67 18.63 -5.26
N PRO A 235 -14.39 19.73 -5.94
CA PRO A 235 -13.12 19.90 -6.63
C PRO A 235 -12.01 20.07 -5.60
N VAL A 236 -11.05 19.17 -5.60
CA VAL A 236 -9.89 19.22 -4.71
C VAL A 236 -8.67 19.56 -5.54
N TYR A 237 -8.02 20.65 -5.20
CA TYR A 237 -6.82 21.12 -5.86
C TYR A 237 -5.58 20.45 -5.28
N ASP A 238 -4.61 20.14 -6.14
CA ASP A 238 -3.34 19.52 -5.76
C ASP A 238 -3.45 18.17 -5.03
N TYR A 239 -4.56 17.45 -5.22
CA TYR A 239 -4.82 16.18 -4.56
C TYR A 239 -3.74 15.12 -4.82
N MET A 240 -3.19 15.11 -6.03
CA MET A 240 -2.16 14.15 -6.46
C MET A 240 -0.79 14.79 -6.72
N SER A 241 -0.73 16.11 -6.84
CA SER A 241 0.52 16.82 -7.04
C SER A 241 1.22 17.00 -5.70
N GLY A 242 2.40 16.48 -5.56
CA GLY A 242 3.33 16.94 -4.53
C GLY A 242 3.62 18.42 -4.72
N SER A 243 4.22 19.05 -3.73
CA SER A 243 4.56 20.46 -3.62
C SER A 243 5.34 21.11 -4.77
N TYR A 244 4.94 20.85 -5.98
CA TYR A 244 5.45 21.60 -7.10
C TYR A 244 4.69 22.93 -7.19
N ASN A 245 5.35 24.00 -6.78
CA ASN A 245 4.92 25.39 -6.94
C ASN A 245 4.78 25.76 -8.44
N TYR A 246 3.86 25.11 -9.13
CA TYR A 246 3.38 25.60 -10.41
C TYR A 246 2.33 26.68 -10.17
N ASN A 247 2.80 27.90 -9.95
CA ASN A 247 1.99 29.08 -9.56
C ASN A 247 0.91 29.50 -10.56
N GLU A 248 0.72 28.81 -11.70
CA GLU A 248 -0.09 29.35 -12.78
C GLU A 248 -1.28 28.48 -13.21
N LEU A 249 -1.28 27.17 -12.97
CA LEU A 249 -2.39 26.28 -13.34
C LEU A 249 -2.62 25.25 -12.22
N LYS A 250 -3.61 25.50 -11.39
CA LYS A 250 -4.06 24.53 -10.40
C LYS A 250 -4.96 23.48 -11.08
N GLU A 251 -4.47 22.27 -11.18
CA GLU A 251 -5.32 21.13 -11.56
C GLU A 251 -6.18 20.70 -10.37
N CYS A 252 -7.43 20.33 -10.63
CA CYS A 252 -8.30 19.76 -9.61
C CYS A 252 -8.85 18.42 -10.07
N VAL A 253 -9.17 17.58 -9.10
CA VAL A 253 -9.94 16.35 -9.29
C VAL A 253 -11.23 16.44 -8.49
N SER A 254 -12.35 15.98 -9.07
CA SER A 254 -13.62 15.90 -8.36
C SER A 254 -13.62 14.67 -7.46
N VAL A 255 -13.55 14.88 -6.16
CA VAL A 255 -13.44 13.82 -5.15
C VAL A 255 -14.78 13.60 -4.48
N VAL A 256 -15.24 12.35 -4.40
CA VAL A 256 -16.53 11.99 -3.79
C VAL A 256 -16.51 12.27 -2.30
N THR A 257 -17.54 12.98 -1.82
CA THR A 257 -17.69 13.35 -0.41
C THR A 257 -18.94 12.73 0.24
N SER A 258 -19.94 12.34 -0.55
CA SER A 258 -21.08 11.56 -0.06
C SER A 258 -21.76 10.77 -1.19
N THR A 259 -22.55 9.78 -0.79
CA THR A 259 -23.45 9.02 -1.67
C THR A 259 -24.82 8.91 -1.01
N LYS A 260 -25.78 8.26 -1.67
CA LYS A 260 -27.07 7.97 -1.02
C LYS A 260 -26.96 7.00 0.17
N ASP A 261 -25.88 6.21 0.22
CA ASP A 261 -25.66 5.13 1.19
C ASP A 261 -24.63 5.51 2.27
N MET A 262 -23.93 6.66 2.10
CA MET A 262 -22.93 7.17 3.02
C MET A 262 -22.93 8.72 3.00
N THR A 263 -23.31 9.33 4.09
CA THR A 263 -23.24 10.78 4.29
C THR A 263 -21.80 11.27 4.36
N MET A 264 -21.57 12.58 4.26
CA MET A 264 -20.22 13.17 4.39
C MET A 264 -19.59 12.88 5.78
N GLU A 265 -20.37 12.94 6.85
CA GLU A 265 -19.85 12.60 8.19
C GLU A 265 -19.48 11.12 8.31
N GLU A 266 -20.31 10.22 7.77
CA GLU A 266 -19.99 8.79 7.72
C GLU A 266 -18.76 8.50 6.84
N MET A 267 -18.59 9.26 5.73
CA MET A 267 -17.39 9.18 4.89
C MET A 267 -16.16 9.62 5.68
N LEU A 268 -16.27 10.70 6.44
CA LEU A 268 -15.21 11.19 7.32
C LEU A 268 -14.88 10.16 8.40
N ASP A 269 -15.87 9.56 9.04
CA ASP A 269 -15.67 8.50 10.04
C ASP A 269 -14.99 7.27 9.43
N SER A 270 -15.31 6.93 8.17
CA SER A 270 -14.67 5.86 7.42
C SER A 270 -13.19 6.17 7.13
N GLN A 271 -12.84 7.42 6.84
CA GLN A 271 -11.43 7.85 6.71
C GLN A 271 -10.69 7.74 8.06
N ILE A 272 -11.32 8.13 9.16
CA ILE A 272 -10.73 7.99 10.51
C ILE A 272 -10.52 6.52 10.86
N PHE A 273 -11.50 5.67 10.55
CA PHE A 273 -11.34 4.23 10.72
C PHE A 273 -10.19 3.68 9.86
N SER A 274 -10.06 4.16 8.62
CA SER A 274 -8.97 3.77 7.73
C SER A 274 -7.58 4.14 8.30
N TRP A 275 -7.46 5.36 8.83
CA TRP A 275 -6.27 5.80 9.57
C TRP A 275 -5.96 4.89 10.77
N PHE A 276 -6.97 4.56 11.55
CA PHE A 276 -6.83 3.68 12.70
C PHE A 276 -6.30 2.29 12.29
N MET A 277 -6.89 1.68 11.27
CA MET A 277 -6.47 0.36 10.78
C MET A 277 -5.06 0.40 10.19
N GLN A 278 -4.69 1.47 9.47
CA GLN A 278 -3.33 1.66 8.98
C GLN A 278 -2.32 1.81 10.12
N THR A 279 -2.62 2.64 11.12
CA THR A 279 -1.73 2.90 12.24
C THR A 279 -1.49 1.63 13.07
N PHE A 280 -2.56 0.96 13.48
CA PHE A 280 -2.42 -0.14 14.42
C PHE A 280 -2.11 -1.48 13.76
N HIS A 281 -2.67 -1.78 12.59
CA HIS A 281 -2.39 -3.05 11.91
C HIS A 281 -1.24 -2.93 10.90
N ILE A 282 -1.42 -2.13 9.86
CA ILE A 282 -0.49 -2.10 8.72
C ILE A 282 0.88 -1.51 9.10
N ASN A 283 0.92 -0.46 9.92
CA ASN A 283 2.19 0.12 10.37
C ASN A 283 2.87 -0.69 11.49
N GLY A 284 2.26 -1.79 11.92
CA GLY A 284 2.95 -2.80 12.72
C GLY A 284 2.67 -2.78 14.22
N LEU A 285 1.89 -1.83 14.76
CA LEU A 285 1.73 -1.70 16.21
C LEU A 285 1.04 -2.90 16.88
N THR A 286 0.13 -3.58 16.17
CA THR A 286 -0.62 -4.75 16.68
C THR A 286 -0.68 -5.91 15.69
N THR A 287 0.09 -5.89 14.62
CA THR A 287 -0.02 -6.88 13.52
C THR A 287 0.08 -8.32 14.02
N TYR A 288 1.15 -8.66 14.71
CA TYR A 288 1.36 -10.04 15.20
C TYR A 288 0.44 -10.39 16.37
N THR A 289 0.16 -9.43 17.25
CA THR A 289 -0.77 -9.62 18.37
C THR A 289 -2.18 -9.94 17.87
N SER A 290 -2.69 -9.15 16.92
CA SER A 290 -4.03 -9.38 16.35
C SER A 290 -4.10 -10.67 15.53
N ARG A 291 -3.03 -11.01 14.75
CA ARG A 291 -2.93 -12.29 14.02
C ARG A 291 -2.93 -13.49 14.97
N PHE A 292 -2.16 -13.40 16.05
CA PHE A 292 -2.10 -14.44 17.07
C PHE A 292 -3.47 -14.67 17.70
N LEU A 293 -4.11 -13.60 18.15
CA LEU A 293 -5.45 -13.65 18.76
C LEU A 293 -6.51 -14.16 17.78
N ALA A 294 -6.43 -13.79 16.50
CA ALA A 294 -7.31 -14.31 15.46
C ALA A 294 -7.17 -15.83 15.29
N LYS A 295 -5.94 -16.36 15.36
CA LYS A 295 -5.68 -17.80 15.33
C LYS A 295 -6.17 -18.52 16.62
N GLN A 296 -6.33 -17.78 17.72
CA GLN A 296 -6.95 -18.27 18.98
C GLN A 296 -8.50 -18.11 18.98
N GLY A 297 -9.10 -17.67 17.87
CA GLY A 297 -10.55 -17.56 17.71
C GLY A 297 -11.13 -16.17 18.03
N ILE A 298 -10.31 -15.17 18.30
CA ILE A 298 -10.74 -13.79 18.53
C ILE A 298 -10.69 -13.03 17.19
N ASP A 299 -11.85 -12.75 16.63
CA ASP A 299 -11.94 -12.10 15.31
C ASP A 299 -11.32 -10.70 15.27
N TYR A 300 -10.79 -10.30 14.12
CA TYR A 300 -10.21 -8.95 13.92
C TYR A 300 -11.20 -7.84 14.25
N ALA A 301 -12.49 -8.00 13.95
CA ALA A 301 -13.51 -7.02 14.29
C ALA A 301 -13.60 -6.84 15.81
N GLU A 302 -13.68 -7.93 16.57
CA GLU A 302 -13.71 -7.89 18.01
C GLU A 302 -12.46 -7.22 18.60
N PHE A 303 -11.28 -7.60 18.11
CA PHE A 303 -10.02 -7.03 18.58
C PHE A 303 -9.97 -5.51 18.36
N TYR A 304 -10.25 -5.04 17.13
CA TYR A 304 -10.12 -3.62 16.78
C TYR A 304 -11.25 -2.76 17.35
N GLU A 305 -12.45 -3.28 17.55
CA GLU A 305 -13.51 -2.58 18.24
C GLU A 305 -13.18 -2.38 19.73
N LYS A 306 -12.65 -3.41 20.39
CA LYS A 306 -12.17 -3.30 21.78
C LYS A 306 -11.00 -2.31 21.88
N LEU A 307 -10.04 -2.36 20.95
CA LEU A 307 -8.91 -1.43 20.93
C LEU A 307 -9.38 0.02 20.73
N TRP A 308 -10.27 0.25 19.78
CA TRP A 308 -10.85 1.58 19.56
C TRP A 308 -11.48 2.13 20.83
N ASN A 309 -12.34 1.34 21.47
CA ASN A 309 -13.04 1.75 22.70
C ASN A 309 -12.06 2.02 23.85
N TYR A 310 -11.02 1.21 23.98
CA TYR A 310 -9.99 1.40 25.00
C TYR A 310 -9.19 2.70 24.80
N LEU A 311 -8.90 3.06 23.57
CA LEU A 311 -8.11 4.24 23.23
C LEU A 311 -8.92 5.55 23.20
N THR A 312 -10.24 5.49 23.23
CA THR A 312 -11.13 6.66 23.02
C THR A 312 -10.84 7.83 23.96
N ASP A 313 -10.43 7.55 25.19
CA ASP A 313 -10.13 8.54 26.22
C ASP A 313 -8.62 8.82 26.37
N ASP A 314 -7.76 8.17 25.59
CA ASP A 314 -6.31 8.39 25.65
C ASP A 314 -5.93 9.73 24.99
N PRO A 315 -5.16 10.61 25.66
CA PRO A 315 -4.84 11.94 25.14
C PRO A 315 -4.05 11.92 23.83
N TRP A 316 -3.10 10.98 23.65
CA TRP A 316 -2.33 10.84 22.42
C TRP A 316 -3.24 10.41 21.28
N PHE A 317 -4.08 9.42 21.52
CA PHE A 317 -5.02 8.92 20.50
C PHE A 317 -6.02 10.01 20.08
N ILE A 318 -6.56 10.78 21.04
CA ILE A 318 -7.48 11.90 20.77
C ILE A 318 -6.81 12.92 19.87
N GLU A 319 -5.59 13.36 20.20
CA GLU A 319 -4.85 14.35 19.42
C GLU A 319 -4.61 13.90 17.98
N GLU A 320 -4.15 12.64 17.80
CA GLU A 320 -3.89 12.06 16.50
C GLU A 320 -5.18 11.90 15.68
N ARG A 321 -6.22 11.32 16.27
CA ARG A 321 -7.54 11.15 15.64
C ARG A 321 -8.13 12.49 15.19
N ASP A 322 -8.10 13.48 16.06
CA ASP A 322 -8.70 14.79 15.79
C ASP A 322 -7.87 15.57 14.78
N GLY A 323 -6.56 15.38 14.74
CA GLY A 323 -5.68 15.92 13.70
C GLY A 323 -6.03 15.36 12.31
N VAL A 324 -6.20 14.05 12.20
CA VAL A 324 -6.61 13.39 10.95
C VAL A 324 -8.03 13.81 10.55
N ARG A 325 -8.95 13.93 11.52
CA ARG A 325 -10.33 14.40 11.28
C ARG A 325 -10.37 15.81 10.72
N ARG A 326 -9.63 16.74 11.30
CA ARG A 326 -9.54 18.12 10.78
C ARG A 326 -9.02 18.16 9.35
N TYR A 327 -8.00 17.38 9.06
CA TYR A 327 -7.42 17.29 7.73
C TYR A 327 -8.46 16.84 6.68
N TYR A 328 -9.13 15.71 6.90
CA TYR A 328 -10.13 15.19 5.96
C TYR A 328 -11.35 16.10 5.85
N ARG A 329 -11.82 16.68 6.96
CA ARG A 329 -12.94 17.61 6.94
C ARG A 329 -12.65 18.82 6.07
N ASN A 330 -11.48 19.44 6.18
CA ASN A 330 -11.13 20.64 5.44
C ASN A 330 -11.24 20.41 3.92
N TRP A 331 -10.62 19.38 3.38
CA TRP A 331 -10.72 19.19 1.94
C TRP A 331 -12.11 18.67 1.49
N MET A 332 -12.84 17.95 2.34
CA MET A 332 -14.21 17.51 2.01
C MET A 332 -15.22 18.68 1.97
N THR A 333 -14.95 19.77 2.68
CA THR A 333 -15.81 20.96 2.68
C THR A 333 -15.35 22.01 1.70
N ASP A 334 -14.08 22.34 1.70
CA ASP A 334 -13.53 23.52 1.02
C ASP A 334 -12.71 23.16 -0.23
N GLY A 335 -12.42 21.86 -0.44
CA GLY A 335 -11.58 21.40 -1.54
C GLY A 335 -10.10 21.76 -1.36
N GLU A 336 -9.73 22.35 -0.23
CA GLU A 336 -8.36 22.77 0.05
C GLU A 336 -7.62 21.73 0.88
N ILE A 337 -6.48 21.28 0.37
CA ILE A 337 -5.57 20.41 1.10
C ILE A 337 -4.53 21.27 1.80
N ASN A 338 -4.62 21.32 3.12
CA ASN A 338 -3.55 21.86 3.95
C ASN A 338 -2.56 20.71 4.24
N HIS A 339 -1.46 20.67 3.50
CA HIS A 339 -0.40 19.68 3.71
C HIS A 339 0.35 20.00 5.02
N PRO A 340 0.13 19.24 6.11
CA PRO A 340 0.91 19.46 7.31
C PRO A 340 2.34 18.97 7.08
N ASN A 341 3.31 19.80 7.46
CA ASN A 341 4.69 19.35 7.53
C ASN A 341 4.91 18.58 8.83
N ILE A 342 5.43 17.38 8.71
CA ILE A 342 5.94 16.63 9.86
C ILE A 342 7.45 16.56 9.70
N SER A 343 8.18 17.27 10.57
CA SER A 343 9.59 17.56 10.36
C SER A 343 9.81 18.29 9.01
N ASN A 344 10.68 17.76 8.13
CA ASN A 344 10.90 18.28 6.78
C ASN A 344 10.06 17.54 5.72
N ILE A 345 9.11 16.70 6.14
CA ILE A 345 8.28 15.88 5.27
C ILE A 345 6.95 16.59 5.04
N GLU A 346 6.67 16.94 3.81
CA GLU A 346 5.36 17.42 3.40
C GLU A 346 4.41 16.23 3.21
N ILE A 347 3.32 16.20 4.01
CA ILE A 347 2.35 15.11 3.98
C ILE A 347 1.26 15.44 2.97
N HIS A 348 1.22 14.65 1.89
CA HIS A 348 0.19 14.76 0.87
C HIS A 348 -1.11 14.05 1.26
N GLY A 349 -2.22 14.49 0.68
CA GLY A 349 -3.59 14.17 1.02
C GLY A 349 -3.90 12.74 1.46
N TRP A 350 -3.58 11.79 0.64
CA TRP A 350 -3.86 10.37 0.91
C TRP A 350 -2.87 9.71 1.88
N ASN A 351 -1.80 10.39 2.24
CA ASN A 351 -0.75 9.86 3.12
C ASN A 351 -0.86 10.32 4.58
N ILE A 352 -1.86 11.14 4.92
CA ILE A 352 -2.13 11.54 6.30
C ILE A 352 -2.29 10.35 7.26
N ILE A 353 -2.64 9.19 6.72
CA ILE A 353 -2.74 7.93 7.46
C ILE A 353 -1.44 7.50 8.15
N HIS A 354 -0.28 8.01 7.70
CA HIS A 354 1.02 7.72 8.33
C HIS A 354 1.38 8.71 9.45
N ARG A 355 0.58 9.78 9.64
CA ARG A 355 0.83 10.84 10.61
C ARG A 355 1.24 10.31 11.98
N SER A 356 0.46 9.41 12.54
CA SER A 356 0.67 8.94 13.92
C SER A 356 1.95 8.12 14.08
N THR A 357 2.32 7.35 13.06
CA THR A 357 3.60 6.62 13.07
C THR A 357 4.78 7.59 13.05
N LEU A 358 4.69 8.66 12.25
CA LEU A 358 5.74 9.69 12.20
C LEU A 358 5.83 10.44 13.53
N HIS A 359 4.71 10.89 14.10
CA HIS A 359 4.65 11.57 15.39
C HIS A 359 5.16 10.69 16.53
N MET A 360 4.84 9.41 16.53
CA MET A 360 5.34 8.47 17.54
C MET A 360 6.88 8.49 17.62
N HIS A 361 7.57 8.61 16.49
CA HIS A 361 9.04 8.71 16.47
C HIS A 361 9.54 10.12 16.82
N LEU A 362 8.93 11.18 16.24
CA LEU A 362 9.32 12.57 16.49
C LEU A 362 9.16 12.97 17.95
N ASP A 363 8.01 12.61 18.54
CA ASP A 363 7.65 12.99 19.91
C ASP A 363 8.16 12.01 20.96
N ARG A 364 8.99 11.04 20.56
CA ARG A 364 9.55 9.99 21.44
C ARG A 364 8.45 9.23 22.22
N LYS A 365 7.32 8.96 21.56
CA LYS A 365 6.16 8.26 22.14
C LYS A 365 6.17 6.75 21.95
N TYR A 366 7.23 6.18 21.37
CA TYR A 366 7.30 4.75 21.07
C TYR A 366 7.00 3.88 22.31
N ASP A 367 7.72 4.08 23.41
CA ASP A 367 7.51 3.31 24.62
C ASP A 367 6.15 3.55 25.28
N TYR A 368 5.65 4.79 25.21
CA TYR A 368 4.32 5.12 25.69
C TYR A 368 3.23 4.35 24.93
N VAL A 369 3.28 4.35 23.61
CA VAL A 369 2.29 3.67 22.77
C VAL A 369 2.34 2.15 23.00
N PHE A 370 3.53 1.55 23.08
CA PHE A 370 3.65 0.12 23.36
C PHE A 370 3.20 -0.24 24.77
N LYS A 371 3.40 0.61 25.77
CA LYS A 371 2.86 0.38 27.12
C LYS A 371 1.35 0.44 27.13
N LEU A 372 0.75 1.40 26.41
CA LEU A 372 -0.70 1.51 26.25
C LEU A 372 -1.31 0.24 25.60
N LEU A 373 -0.64 -0.31 24.59
CA LEU A 373 -1.06 -1.54 23.92
C LEU A 373 -0.87 -2.78 24.81
N GLU A 374 0.20 -2.85 25.59
CA GLU A 374 0.41 -3.89 26.59
C GLU A 374 -0.73 -3.91 27.61
N ASP A 375 -1.07 -2.75 28.18
CA ASP A 375 -2.15 -2.60 29.17
C ASP A 375 -3.51 -2.97 28.55
N PHE A 376 -3.76 -2.58 27.28
CA PHE A 376 -4.95 -2.97 26.55
C PHE A 376 -5.07 -4.48 26.42
N VAL A 377 -4.03 -5.16 25.90
CA VAL A 377 -4.10 -6.61 25.66
C VAL A 377 -4.22 -7.38 26.97
N THR A 378 -3.45 -6.99 27.99
CA THR A 378 -3.50 -7.61 29.33
C THR A 378 -4.87 -7.49 29.98
N THR A 379 -5.55 -6.36 29.77
CA THR A 379 -6.86 -6.10 30.40
C THR A 379 -8.01 -6.81 29.67
N ASN A 380 -7.91 -6.97 28.34
CA ASN A 380 -9.05 -7.38 27.52
C ASN A 380 -9.02 -8.84 27.06
N PHE A 381 -7.88 -9.54 27.20
CA PHE A 381 -7.73 -10.91 26.74
C PHE A 381 -7.09 -11.80 27.80
N ASP A 382 -7.72 -12.94 28.05
CA ASP A 382 -7.26 -13.93 29.05
C ASP A 382 -6.26 -14.90 28.37
N LEU A 383 -4.96 -14.58 28.47
CA LEU A 383 -3.87 -15.40 27.99
C LEU A 383 -2.91 -15.73 29.13
N ASP A 384 -2.19 -16.84 29.01
CA ASP A 384 -1.09 -17.13 29.91
C ASP A 384 -0.11 -15.96 29.97
N VAL A 385 0.28 -15.54 31.18
CA VAL A 385 1.10 -14.35 31.42
C VAL A 385 2.45 -14.42 30.70
N LYS A 386 3.09 -15.61 30.69
CA LYS A 386 4.37 -15.80 30.03
C LYS A 386 4.24 -15.67 28.53
N LEU A 387 3.23 -16.31 27.97
CA LEU A 387 2.91 -16.25 26.53
C LEU A 387 2.62 -14.80 26.12
N LEU A 388 1.76 -14.12 26.85
CA LEU A 388 1.40 -12.72 26.60
C LEU A 388 2.62 -11.80 26.62
N THR A 389 3.45 -11.91 27.64
CA THR A 389 4.68 -11.09 27.76
C THR A 389 5.59 -11.29 26.56
N GLN A 390 5.81 -12.52 26.11
CA GLN A 390 6.67 -12.81 24.98
C GLN A 390 6.05 -12.40 23.63
N LEU A 391 4.72 -12.51 23.47
CA LEU A 391 4.01 -12.04 22.28
C LEU A 391 4.12 -10.52 22.12
N LEU A 392 3.91 -9.78 23.22
CA LEU A 392 4.02 -8.33 23.22
C LEU A 392 5.47 -7.85 23.00
N ASP A 393 6.41 -8.56 23.59
CA ASP A 393 7.83 -8.31 23.34
C ASP A 393 8.22 -8.60 21.87
N PHE A 394 7.74 -9.70 21.29
CA PHE A 394 7.92 -9.98 19.87
C PHE A 394 7.29 -8.89 18.99
N GLN A 395 6.06 -8.48 19.29
CA GLN A 395 5.37 -7.39 18.60
C GLN A 395 6.14 -6.06 18.68
N LYS A 396 6.67 -5.72 19.85
CA LYS A 396 7.45 -4.50 20.06
C LYS A 396 8.75 -4.51 19.23
N ASN A 397 9.46 -5.63 19.16
CA ASN A 397 10.69 -5.77 18.37
C ASN A 397 10.43 -5.77 16.86
N TYR A 398 9.21 -6.01 16.41
CA TYR A 398 8.84 -5.89 15.01
C TYR A 398 8.85 -4.45 14.50
N VAL A 399 8.42 -3.48 15.30
CA VAL A 399 8.46 -2.06 14.93
C VAL A 399 9.80 -1.47 15.37
N ILE A 400 10.55 -0.90 14.43
CA ILE A 400 11.85 -0.31 14.72
C ILE A 400 11.66 0.98 15.52
N ASN A 401 12.27 1.06 16.70
CA ASN A 401 12.48 2.33 17.38
C ASN A 401 13.71 3.01 16.77
N TYR A 402 13.57 4.25 16.30
CA TYR A 402 14.70 4.99 15.71
C TYR A 402 15.93 5.00 16.62
N ASP A 403 15.74 5.19 17.92
CA ASP A 403 16.83 5.27 18.90
C ASP A 403 17.57 3.94 19.08
N SER A 404 16.95 2.81 18.73
CA SER A 404 17.57 1.47 18.81
C SER A 404 18.27 1.03 17.52
N ILE A 405 18.23 1.81 16.44
CA ILE A 405 18.86 1.44 15.16
C ILE A 405 20.33 1.03 15.29
N PRO A 406 21.17 1.69 16.12
CA PRO A 406 22.57 1.28 16.29
C PRO A 406 22.75 -0.14 16.82
N GLU A 407 21.75 -0.70 17.50
CA GLU A 407 21.79 -2.05 18.09
C GLU A 407 21.58 -3.16 17.05
N PHE A 408 20.97 -2.86 15.90
CA PHE A 408 20.72 -3.83 14.84
C PHE A 408 22.00 -4.28 14.11
N PRO A 409 22.08 -5.53 13.57
CA PRO A 409 21.16 -6.62 13.87
C PRO A 409 21.41 -7.17 15.27
N TYR A 410 20.39 -7.73 15.89
CA TYR A 410 20.50 -8.43 17.15
C TYR A 410 19.63 -9.69 17.15
N SER A 411 19.96 -10.64 18.03
CA SER A 411 19.22 -11.88 18.20
C SER A 411 18.58 -11.95 19.57
N LYS A 412 17.39 -12.54 19.64
CA LYS A 412 16.63 -12.68 20.87
C LYS A 412 15.96 -14.04 20.97
N ASN A 413 16.04 -14.66 22.15
CA ASN A 413 15.43 -15.95 22.43
C ASN A 413 13.94 -15.80 22.83
N PHE A 414 13.12 -16.68 22.30
CA PHE A 414 11.71 -16.83 22.68
C PHE A 414 11.41 -18.28 22.99
N ASP A 415 10.53 -18.53 23.94
CA ASP A 415 10.06 -19.90 24.27
C ASP A 415 8.92 -20.33 23.32
N TYR A 416 8.45 -19.42 22.48
CA TYR A 416 7.35 -19.63 21.55
C TYR A 416 7.75 -19.24 20.13
N ASP A 417 7.48 -20.14 19.17
CA ASP A 417 7.73 -19.90 17.75
C ASP A 417 6.55 -19.18 17.08
N PHE A 418 6.44 -17.87 17.29
CA PHE A 418 5.34 -17.07 16.74
C PHE A 418 5.26 -17.08 15.21
N LEU A 419 6.41 -17.01 14.50
CA LEU A 419 6.40 -17.03 13.04
C LEU A 419 6.02 -18.41 12.51
N GLY A 420 6.62 -19.49 13.03
CA GLY A 420 6.26 -20.84 12.63
C GLY A 420 4.78 -21.14 12.90
N TYR A 421 4.29 -20.71 14.05
CA TYR A 421 2.87 -20.87 14.39
C TYR A 421 1.95 -20.12 13.44
N LEU A 422 2.29 -18.88 13.07
CA LEU A 422 1.43 -18.02 12.24
C LEU A 422 1.54 -18.32 10.74
N LEU A 423 2.70 -18.75 10.24
CA LEU A 423 2.98 -18.88 8.81
C LEU A 423 3.02 -20.32 8.31
N ASP A 424 3.47 -21.27 9.15
CA ASP A 424 3.75 -22.64 8.75
C ASP A 424 2.90 -23.67 9.52
N ASP A 425 1.92 -23.24 10.33
CA ASP A 425 1.13 -24.08 11.22
C ASP A 425 1.99 -24.95 12.16
N ALA A 426 3.20 -24.50 12.47
CA ALA A 426 4.09 -25.18 13.39
C ALA A 426 3.56 -25.11 14.84
N PRO A 427 3.97 -26.04 15.74
CA PRO A 427 3.65 -25.97 17.15
C PRO A 427 4.15 -24.65 17.76
N LEU A 428 3.31 -23.99 18.55
CA LEU A 428 3.66 -22.71 19.21
C LEU A 428 4.76 -22.92 20.28
N GLU A 429 4.67 -23.98 21.06
CA GLU A 429 5.58 -24.27 22.16
C GLU A 429 6.91 -24.86 21.64
N SER A 430 7.71 -24.00 21.01
CA SER A 430 9.04 -24.33 20.49
C SER A 430 9.97 -23.15 20.73
N SER A 431 11.04 -23.39 21.50
CA SER A 431 12.07 -22.36 21.69
C SER A 431 12.74 -22.01 20.37
N VAL A 432 12.93 -20.72 20.13
CA VAL A 432 13.48 -20.20 18.89
C VAL A 432 14.34 -18.97 19.14
N VAL A 433 15.37 -18.79 18.36
CA VAL A 433 16.15 -17.55 18.28
C VAL A 433 15.71 -16.77 17.05
N TYR A 434 15.18 -15.58 17.24
CA TYR A 434 14.89 -14.67 16.13
C TYR A 434 15.99 -13.63 16.00
N LYS A 435 16.43 -13.44 14.76
CA LYS A 435 17.31 -12.32 14.36
C LYS A 435 16.42 -11.20 13.82
N PHE A 436 16.65 -10.00 14.36
CA PHE A 436 16.00 -8.76 13.93
C PHE A 436 17.00 -7.93 13.16
N GLU A 437 16.65 -7.52 11.95
CA GLU A 437 17.55 -6.80 11.05
C GLU A 437 16.91 -5.50 10.58
N PHE A 438 17.74 -4.48 10.39
CA PHE A 438 17.38 -3.20 9.79
C PHE A 438 17.90 -3.13 8.35
N HIS A 439 17.10 -2.67 7.43
CA HIS A 439 17.41 -2.72 6.00
C HIS A 439 18.27 -1.58 5.46
N GLU A 440 18.48 -0.54 6.25
CA GLU A 440 19.16 0.68 5.84
C GLU A 440 20.47 0.86 6.61
N SER A 441 21.19 1.95 6.29
CA SER A 441 22.39 2.34 7.04
C SER A 441 22.05 2.69 8.49
N LYS A 442 22.89 2.26 9.43
CA LYS A 442 22.74 2.62 10.85
C LYS A 442 22.96 4.10 11.12
N ASP A 443 23.63 4.80 10.22
CA ASP A 443 23.88 6.24 10.30
C ASP A 443 22.77 7.09 9.67
N ILE A 444 21.59 6.48 9.45
CA ILE A 444 20.46 7.16 8.87
C ILE A 444 19.99 8.32 9.76
N SER A 445 19.76 9.50 9.19
CA SER A 445 19.15 10.61 9.93
C SER A 445 17.69 10.34 10.25
N LEU A 446 17.16 10.98 11.29
CA LEU A 446 15.74 10.86 11.65
C LEU A 446 14.83 11.27 10.47
N ASP A 447 15.11 12.39 9.82
CA ASP A 447 14.33 12.87 8.68
C ASP A 447 14.30 11.82 7.56
N ARG A 448 15.46 11.23 7.22
CA ARG A 448 15.52 10.18 6.20
C ARG A 448 14.80 8.90 6.61
N PHE A 449 14.86 8.54 7.88
CA PHE A 449 14.12 7.40 8.43
C PHE A 449 12.60 7.63 8.32
N LEU A 450 12.13 8.83 8.66
CA LEU A 450 10.72 9.21 8.55
C LEU A 450 10.25 9.26 7.09
N GLU A 451 11.07 9.82 6.19
CA GLU A 451 10.81 9.78 4.74
C GLU A 451 10.67 8.35 4.23
N ASN A 452 11.52 7.44 4.66
CA ASN A 452 11.46 6.04 4.27
C ASN A 452 10.18 5.36 4.77
N ILE A 453 9.74 5.62 6.01
CA ILE A 453 8.44 5.15 6.51
C ILE A 453 7.31 5.69 5.63
N TYR A 454 7.34 6.97 5.33
CA TYR A 454 6.29 7.66 4.61
C TYR A 454 6.18 7.24 3.14
N PHE A 455 7.30 7.20 2.43
CA PHE A 455 7.37 6.82 1.02
C PHE A 455 7.58 5.33 0.79
N GLY A 456 8.11 4.64 1.78
CA GLY A 456 8.57 3.26 1.68
C GLY A 456 7.51 2.18 1.88
N ARG A 457 6.23 2.48 1.65
CA ARG A 457 5.10 1.54 1.83
C ARG A 457 5.35 0.16 1.24
N LYS A 458 6.07 0.10 0.14
CA LYS A 458 6.36 -1.13 -0.58
C LYS A 458 7.60 -1.86 -0.05
N ARG A 459 8.23 -1.38 1.02
CA ARG A 459 9.51 -1.88 1.52
C ARG A 459 9.51 -2.23 3.01
N ASN A 460 8.33 -2.20 3.67
CA ASN A 460 8.22 -2.43 5.11
C ASN A 460 9.16 -1.56 5.97
N PHE A 461 9.48 -0.34 5.53
CA PHE A 461 10.27 0.60 6.33
C PHE A 461 9.61 0.85 7.68
N GLY A 462 10.42 1.03 8.70
CA GLY A 462 9.96 1.14 10.08
C GLY A 462 9.66 -0.20 10.75
N LYS A 463 9.84 -1.33 10.05
CA LYS A 463 9.67 -2.68 10.58
C LYS A 463 10.95 -3.49 10.40
N SER A 464 11.30 -4.29 11.41
CA SER A 464 12.44 -5.20 11.32
C SER A 464 12.13 -6.37 10.40
N LEU A 465 13.14 -6.82 9.65
CA LEU A 465 13.13 -8.13 9.05
C LEU A 465 13.40 -9.14 10.16
N ILE A 466 12.53 -10.11 10.30
CA ILE A 466 12.65 -11.15 11.32
C ILE A 466 12.93 -12.47 10.61
N THR A 467 14.03 -13.10 10.98
CA THR A 467 14.41 -14.43 10.50
C THR A 467 14.69 -15.36 11.67
N LYS A 468 14.46 -16.67 11.49
CA LYS A 468 14.89 -17.67 12.45
C LYS A 468 16.38 -17.94 12.26
N GLU A 469 17.15 -17.91 13.33
CA GLU A 469 18.53 -18.43 13.28
C GLU A 469 18.48 -19.95 13.17
N GLN A 470 19.24 -20.49 12.23
CA GLN A 470 19.45 -21.95 12.15
C GLN A 470 20.42 -22.36 13.27
N GLU A 471 20.07 -23.39 14.02
CA GLU A 471 20.97 -24.03 14.99
C GLU A 471 22.25 -24.56 14.33
#